data_cb594b2545afde933231f12bbadb0cb2
#
_entry.id   cb594b2545afde933231f12bbadb0cb2
#
_cell.length_a   1.000
_cell.length_b   1.000
_cell.length_c   1.000
_cell.angle_alpha   90.00
_cell.angle_beta   90.00
_cell.angle_gamma   90.00
#
_symmetry.space_group_name_H-M   'P 1'
#
loop_
_entity.id
_entity.type
_entity.pdbx_description
1 polymer ?
#
loop_
_entity_poly.entity_id
_entity_poly.type
_entity_poly.pdbx_seq_one_letter_code
_entity_poly.pdbx_strand_id
1 'polypeptide(L)'
;MKVALLLFGQPRNVDNPNSFNSHQKWIFDEYDVDTFCHVWWDKDVSEYDVSDWVGEQCIASGNPVEIIERLYKPKSLKVEAPRTFKLSDSLYEKTRQRFGYGHPWSEKTLSNVSSHLYSIETAARLIKNPDDYDFIILSRYDNFIHNFPDLTSMSDEYFYISDHHPRFPDLMYIFGSRFIETQYTYGRMEMLADKYFHSFWEPSAECYKYHNFMNQCLPSELFPVHLPVRVVRDNIGYGDTSNLPHEYLMNIQ
;
A
#
# COMPACT_ATOMS: atom_id res chain seq x y z
N MET A 1 0.05 -23.82 -1.04
CA MET A 1 -0.48 -22.56 -1.61
C MET A 1 0.69 -21.63 -1.87
N LYS A 2 0.79 -21.10 -3.09
CA LYS A 2 1.88 -20.21 -3.48
C LYS A 2 1.40 -18.77 -3.52
N VAL A 3 2.10 -17.87 -2.84
CA VAL A 3 1.67 -16.49 -2.64
C VAL A 3 2.74 -15.52 -3.16
N ALA A 4 2.34 -14.45 -3.84
CA ALA A 4 3.20 -13.31 -4.12
C ALA A 4 2.97 -12.22 -3.08
N LEU A 5 4.01 -11.81 -2.36
CA LEU A 5 3.97 -10.64 -1.49
C LEU A 5 4.59 -9.44 -2.22
N LEU A 6 3.76 -8.44 -2.51
CA LEU A 6 4.16 -7.16 -3.07
C LEU A 6 4.41 -6.15 -1.95
N LEU A 7 5.63 -5.67 -1.81
CA LEU A 7 6.00 -4.61 -0.90
C LEU A 7 6.36 -3.35 -1.68
N PHE A 8 5.88 -2.20 -1.23
CA PHE A 8 6.03 -0.97 -1.98
C PHE A 8 6.21 0.27 -1.10
N GLY A 9 6.82 1.29 -1.68
CA GLY A 9 6.88 2.64 -1.12
C GLY A 9 8.20 3.01 -0.48
N GLN A 10 8.11 3.92 0.47
CA GLN A 10 9.23 4.32 1.31
C GLN A 10 9.50 3.22 2.34
N PRO A 11 10.77 2.83 2.57
CA PRO A 11 11.12 1.75 3.49
C PRO A 11 11.11 2.21 4.96
N ARG A 12 10.06 2.91 5.36
CA ARG A 12 9.89 3.39 6.74
C ARG A 12 9.79 2.22 7.69
N ASN A 13 10.46 2.30 8.82
CA ASN A 13 10.38 1.29 9.88
C ASN A 13 10.62 -0.15 9.39
N VAL A 14 11.35 -0.32 8.28
CA VAL A 14 11.66 -1.63 7.73
C VAL A 14 12.53 -2.47 8.67
N ASP A 15 13.27 -1.81 9.56
CA ASP A 15 14.06 -2.41 10.62
C ASP A 15 13.27 -2.62 11.92
N ASN A 16 12.04 -2.11 12.01
CA ASN A 16 11.19 -2.37 13.16
C ASN A 16 10.76 -3.85 13.18
N PRO A 17 11.18 -4.60 14.23
CA PRO A 17 10.93 -6.03 14.26
C PRO A 17 9.45 -6.39 14.25
N ASN A 18 8.57 -5.50 14.73
CA ASN A 18 7.14 -5.78 14.79
C ASN A 18 6.52 -5.86 13.39
N SER A 19 6.94 -4.96 12.46
CA SER A 19 6.47 -5.03 11.06
C SER A 19 6.87 -6.34 10.43
N PHE A 20 8.17 -6.65 10.39
CA PHE A 20 8.65 -7.88 9.79
C PHE A 20 8.12 -9.14 10.50
N ASN A 21 8.13 -9.19 11.84
CA ASN A 21 7.66 -10.35 12.59
C ASN A 21 6.17 -10.63 12.35
N SER A 22 5.36 -9.59 12.11
CA SER A 22 3.96 -9.80 11.75
C SER A 22 3.80 -10.38 10.34
N HIS A 23 4.59 -9.92 9.35
CA HIS A 23 4.63 -10.56 8.04
C HIS A 23 5.17 -11.98 8.13
N GLN A 24 6.23 -12.21 8.93
CA GLN A 24 6.80 -13.54 9.16
C GLN A 24 5.73 -14.50 9.68
N LYS A 25 5.09 -14.15 10.81
CA LYS A 25 4.10 -14.97 11.48
C LYS A 25 2.89 -15.32 10.60
N TRP A 26 2.36 -14.32 9.89
CA TRP A 26 1.06 -14.45 9.26
C TRP A 26 1.12 -14.81 7.76
N ILE A 27 2.29 -14.63 7.13
CA ILE A 27 2.45 -14.83 5.71
C ILE A 27 3.57 -15.85 5.43
N PHE A 28 4.80 -15.60 5.89
CA PHE A 28 5.94 -16.46 5.54
C PHE A 28 5.93 -17.82 6.24
N ASP A 29 5.44 -17.91 7.47
CA ASP A 29 5.38 -19.17 8.21
C ASP A 29 4.22 -20.07 7.73
N GLU A 30 3.20 -19.47 7.06
CA GLU A 30 1.98 -20.18 6.65
C GLU A 30 1.97 -20.58 5.17
N TYR A 31 2.69 -19.85 4.30
CA TYR A 31 2.59 -20.02 2.84
C TYR A 31 3.95 -20.09 2.16
N ASP A 32 3.98 -20.65 0.94
CA ASP A 32 5.14 -20.58 0.04
C ASP A 32 5.15 -19.20 -0.65
N VAL A 33 6.08 -18.33 -0.23
CA VAL A 33 6.03 -16.90 -0.55
C VAL A 33 7.20 -16.47 -1.43
N ASP A 34 6.89 -15.91 -2.60
CA ASP A 34 7.81 -15.10 -3.38
C ASP A 34 7.56 -13.61 -3.12
N THR A 35 8.60 -12.85 -2.76
CA THR A 35 8.49 -11.42 -2.47
C THR A 35 8.97 -10.56 -3.64
N PHE A 36 8.22 -9.49 -3.93
CA PHE A 36 8.50 -8.52 -4.97
C PHE A 36 8.47 -7.11 -4.37
N CYS A 37 9.56 -6.36 -4.51
CA CYS A 37 9.76 -5.12 -3.77
C CYS A 37 10.01 -3.94 -4.71
N HIS A 38 9.30 -2.84 -4.50
CA HIS A 38 9.68 -1.53 -4.99
C HIS A 38 10.01 -0.62 -3.81
N VAL A 39 11.17 0.05 -3.87
CA VAL A 39 11.71 0.87 -2.78
C VAL A 39 12.10 2.24 -3.31
N TRP A 40 11.58 3.27 -2.67
CA TRP A 40 12.11 4.61 -2.80
C TRP A 40 13.32 4.76 -1.88
N TRP A 41 14.52 4.75 -2.43
CA TRP A 41 15.74 4.91 -1.67
C TRP A 41 16.84 5.60 -2.47
N ASP A 42 17.53 6.51 -1.80
CA ASP A 42 18.79 7.08 -2.25
C ASP A 42 19.73 7.11 -1.04
N LYS A 43 20.99 6.75 -1.25
CA LYS A 43 22.02 6.73 -0.17
C LYS A 43 22.22 8.07 0.50
N ASP A 44 21.89 9.16 -0.18
CA ASP A 44 22.03 10.53 0.32
C ASP A 44 20.76 11.04 1.03
N VAL A 45 19.70 10.21 1.10
CA VAL A 45 18.45 10.52 1.81
C VAL A 45 18.47 9.89 3.19
N SER A 46 18.57 10.73 4.22
CA SER A 46 18.49 10.29 5.62
C SER A 46 17.09 10.39 6.22
N GLU A 47 16.23 11.20 5.60
CA GLU A 47 14.87 11.46 6.08
C GLU A 47 13.88 11.37 4.92
N TYR A 48 12.69 10.88 5.21
CA TYR A 48 11.58 10.84 4.26
C TYR A 48 10.50 11.83 4.67
N ASP A 49 10.12 12.67 3.72
CA ASP A 49 8.91 13.47 3.87
C ASP A 49 7.68 12.56 3.95
N VAL A 50 6.96 12.65 5.04
CA VAL A 50 5.60 12.13 5.12
C VAL A 50 4.60 13.15 4.58
N SER A 51 3.41 12.69 4.23
CA SER A 51 2.35 13.57 3.74
C SER A 51 2.03 14.66 4.77
N ASP A 52 1.57 15.81 4.29
CA ASP A 52 1.16 16.96 5.12
C ASP A 52 0.10 16.60 6.19
N TRP A 53 -0.58 15.47 6.04
CA TRP A 53 -1.55 14.93 7.01
C TRP A 53 -0.90 14.45 8.32
N VAL A 54 0.35 14.03 8.27
CA VAL A 54 1.01 13.39 9.42
C VAL A 54 1.97 14.34 10.10
N GLY A 55 2.52 15.33 9.37
CA GLY A 55 3.42 16.36 9.93
C GLY A 55 4.76 15.84 10.47
N GLU A 56 5.06 14.56 10.27
CA GLU A 56 6.25 13.91 10.81
C GLU A 56 7.20 13.51 9.68
N GLN A 57 8.50 13.54 9.97
CA GLN A 57 9.54 12.97 9.13
C GLN A 57 9.89 11.58 9.67
N CYS A 58 10.06 10.62 8.78
CA CYS A 58 10.57 9.31 9.15
C CYS A 58 12.05 9.21 8.79
N ILE A 59 12.87 8.88 9.76
CA ILE A 59 14.31 8.65 9.56
C ILE A 59 14.49 7.29 8.88
N ALA A 60 15.36 7.25 7.88
CA ALA A 60 15.76 6.00 7.26
C ALA A 60 16.72 5.24 8.17
N SER A 61 16.43 3.98 8.44
CA SER A 61 17.27 3.12 9.27
C SER A 61 18.45 2.60 8.44
N GLY A 62 19.65 3.12 8.67
CA GLY A 62 20.86 2.59 8.04
C GLY A 62 20.76 2.46 6.52
N ASN A 63 21.02 1.29 5.98
CA ASN A 63 20.76 0.93 4.58
C ASN A 63 19.49 0.06 4.48
N PRO A 64 18.31 0.65 4.22
CA PRO A 64 17.06 -0.11 4.19
C PRO A 64 17.00 -1.15 3.07
N VAL A 65 17.78 -0.99 2.00
CA VAL A 65 17.86 -1.97 0.90
C VAL A 65 18.48 -3.27 1.41
N GLU A 66 19.61 -3.20 2.12
CA GLU A 66 20.24 -4.37 2.74
C GLU A 66 19.33 -5.05 3.77
N ILE A 67 18.56 -4.26 4.52
CA ILE A 67 17.58 -4.79 5.47
C ILE A 67 16.49 -5.57 4.73
N ILE A 68 15.93 -5.00 3.65
CA ILE A 68 14.92 -5.65 2.82
C ILE A 68 15.46 -6.94 2.19
N GLU A 69 16.64 -6.90 1.60
CA GLU A 69 17.27 -8.08 1.01
C GLU A 69 17.49 -9.21 2.04
N ARG A 70 17.92 -8.85 3.24
CA ARG A 70 18.16 -9.82 4.33
C ARG A 70 16.86 -10.41 4.88
N LEU A 71 15.84 -9.56 5.16
CA LEU A 71 14.63 -9.97 5.84
C LEU A 71 13.62 -10.61 4.88
N TYR A 72 13.35 -9.95 3.77
CA TYR A 72 12.29 -10.35 2.83
C TYR A 72 12.79 -11.21 1.66
N LYS A 73 14.11 -11.27 1.44
CA LYS A 73 14.77 -12.08 0.39
C LYS A 73 14.05 -11.98 -0.96
N PRO A 74 13.86 -10.76 -1.50
CA PRO A 74 12.97 -10.56 -2.63
C PRO A 74 13.45 -11.31 -3.87
N LYS A 75 12.51 -11.98 -4.54
CA LYS A 75 12.72 -12.58 -5.87
C LYS A 75 13.01 -11.53 -6.93
N SER A 76 12.45 -10.34 -6.76
CA SER A 76 12.74 -9.17 -7.58
C SER A 76 12.63 -7.89 -6.74
N LEU A 77 13.64 -7.03 -6.86
CA LEU A 77 13.75 -5.76 -6.15
C LEU A 77 14.04 -4.65 -7.15
N LYS A 78 13.26 -3.58 -7.11
CA LYS A 78 13.52 -2.34 -7.83
C LYS A 78 13.71 -1.20 -6.84
N VAL A 79 14.89 -0.59 -6.86
CA VAL A 79 15.23 0.58 -6.05
C VAL A 79 15.28 1.80 -6.95
N GLU A 80 14.60 2.87 -6.58
CA GLU A 80 14.61 4.15 -7.29
C GLU A 80 14.79 5.30 -6.31
N ALA A 81 15.50 6.35 -6.74
CA ALA A 81 15.61 7.58 -5.96
C ALA A 81 14.23 8.26 -5.83
N PRO A 82 13.88 8.78 -4.63
CA PRO A 82 12.67 9.57 -4.46
C PRO A 82 12.62 10.74 -5.44
N ARG A 83 11.45 11.00 -6.01
CA ARG A 83 11.26 12.07 -6.98
C ARG A 83 9.92 12.77 -6.80
N THR A 84 9.85 14.01 -7.23
CA THR A 84 8.60 14.76 -7.31
C THR A 84 7.84 14.37 -8.57
N PHE A 85 6.58 14.03 -8.42
CA PHE A 85 5.67 13.77 -9.53
C PHE A 85 4.88 15.05 -9.84
N LYS A 86 4.84 15.40 -11.11
CA LYS A 86 4.01 16.49 -11.59
C LYS A 86 2.76 15.91 -12.23
N LEU A 87 1.59 16.36 -11.77
CA LEU A 87 0.35 16.15 -12.49
C LEU A 87 0.36 16.98 -13.78
N SER A 88 -0.41 16.56 -14.79
CA SER A 88 -0.69 17.45 -15.91
C SER A 88 -1.40 18.73 -15.42
N ASP A 89 -1.18 19.83 -16.11
CA ASP A 89 -1.84 21.11 -15.78
C ASP A 89 -3.37 20.94 -15.75
N SER A 90 -3.91 20.14 -16.66
CA SER A 90 -5.35 19.84 -16.71
C SER A 90 -5.84 19.12 -15.46
N LEU A 91 -5.15 18.07 -15.02
CA LEU A 91 -5.55 17.29 -13.84
C LEU A 91 -5.37 18.12 -12.56
N TYR A 92 -4.29 18.88 -12.50
CA TYR A 92 -4.03 19.77 -11.37
C TYR A 92 -5.13 20.84 -11.24
N GLU A 93 -5.48 21.50 -12.34
CA GLU A 93 -6.53 22.53 -12.33
C GLU A 93 -7.90 21.96 -11.97
N LYS A 94 -8.30 20.79 -12.50
CA LYS A 94 -9.53 20.08 -12.10
C LYS A 94 -9.54 19.81 -10.60
N THR A 95 -8.43 19.37 -10.03
CA THR A 95 -8.30 19.09 -8.59
C THR A 95 -8.51 20.36 -7.78
N ARG A 96 -7.88 21.47 -8.18
CA ARG A 96 -8.01 22.77 -7.51
C ARG A 96 -9.43 23.31 -7.58
N GLN A 97 -10.08 23.24 -8.74
CA GLN A 97 -11.44 23.73 -8.91
C GLN A 97 -12.45 23.00 -8.03
N ARG A 98 -12.25 21.69 -7.82
CA ARG A 98 -13.20 20.88 -7.07
C ARG A 98 -12.92 20.86 -5.57
N PHE A 99 -11.66 20.73 -5.17
CA PHE A 99 -11.26 20.49 -3.79
C PHE A 99 -10.57 21.70 -3.13
N GLY A 100 -10.35 22.77 -3.90
CA GLY A 100 -9.78 24.02 -3.42
C GLY A 100 -8.27 24.13 -3.60
N TYR A 101 -7.78 25.31 -3.20
CA TYR A 101 -6.37 25.69 -3.30
C TYR A 101 -5.74 25.60 -1.92
N GLY A 102 -4.87 24.66 -1.68
CA GLY A 102 -4.13 24.56 -0.43
C GLY A 102 -4.30 23.25 0.30
N HIS A 103 -3.92 23.25 1.58
CA HIS A 103 -4.02 22.09 2.43
C HIS A 103 -5.48 21.60 2.52
N PRO A 104 -5.76 20.27 2.38
CA PRO A 104 -4.74 19.22 2.35
C PRO A 104 -4.22 18.85 0.94
N TRP A 105 -4.70 19.48 -0.13
CA TRP A 105 -4.44 19.08 -1.53
C TRP A 105 -3.39 19.97 -2.20
N SER A 106 -2.25 20.18 -1.52
CA SER A 106 -1.08 20.86 -2.06
C SER A 106 -0.45 20.06 -3.22
N GLU A 107 0.40 20.73 -4.01
CA GLU A 107 1.20 20.03 -5.04
C GLU A 107 2.03 18.89 -4.45
N LYS A 108 2.58 19.09 -3.24
CA LYS A 108 3.31 18.06 -2.51
C LYS A 108 2.43 16.85 -2.22
N THR A 109 1.22 17.05 -1.69
CA THR A 109 0.29 15.98 -1.37
C THR A 109 -0.10 15.20 -2.63
N LEU A 110 -0.41 15.90 -3.73
CA LEU A 110 -0.74 15.25 -5.01
C LEU A 110 0.45 14.52 -5.63
N SER A 111 1.67 15.04 -5.47
CA SER A 111 2.90 14.33 -5.82
C SER A 111 3.05 13.04 -5.01
N ASN A 112 2.75 13.09 -3.70
CA ASN A 112 2.80 11.92 -2.83
C ASN A 112 1.75 10.86 -3.23
N VAL A 113 0.55 11.27 -3.63
CA VAL A 113 -0.47 10.36 -4.19
C VAL A 113 0.07 9.66 -5.44
N SER A 114 0.65 10.42 -6.37
CA SER A 114 1.24 9.86 -7.60
C SER A 114 2.41 8.93 -7.30
N SER A 115 3.27 9.30 -6.36
CA SER A 115 4.39 8.48 -5.90
C SER A 115 3.93 7.15 -5.32
N HIS A 116 2.88 7.17 -4.51
CA HIS A 116 2.27 5.98 -3.92
C HIS A 116 1.72 5.04 -5.01
N LEU A 117 0.90 5.57 -5.93
CA LEU A 117 0.31 4.79 -7.02
C LEU A 117 1.37 4.23 -7.98
N TYR A 118 2.40 5.02 -8.30
CA TYR A 118 3.53 4.58 -9.11
C TYR A 118 4.29 3.43 -8.44
N SER A 119 4.51 3.52 -7.13
CA SER A 119 5.23 2.49 -6.38
C SER A 119 4.48 1.17 -6.38
N ILE A 120 3.16 1.19 -6.18
CA ILE A 120 2.30 0.01 -6.27
C ILE A 120 2.38 -0.61 -7.66
N GLU A 121 2.17 0.19 -8.71
CA GLU A 121 2.21 -0.29 -10.09
C GLU A 121 3.59 -0.88 -10.42
N THR A 122 4.66 -0.25 -9.97
CA THR A 122 6.01 -0.74 -10.18
C THR A 122 6.24 -2.08 -9.50
N ALA A 123 5.85 -2.24 -8.23
CA ALA A 123 5.94 -3.51 -7.53
C ALA A 123 5.14 -4.61 -8.23
N ALA A 124 3.91 -4.31 -8.64
CA ALA A 124 3.06 -5.28 -9.34
C ALA A 124 3.66 -5.74 -10.69
N ARG A 125 4.31 -4.83 -11.44
CA ARG A 125 4.98 -5.15 -12.71
C ARG A 125 6.25 -6.01 -12.56
N LEU A 126 6.75 -6.22 -11.34
CA LEU A 126 7.87 -7.14 -11.10
C LEU A 126 7.42 -8.60 -11.22
N ILE A 127 6.16 -8.91 -10.99
CA ILE A 127 5.60 -10.24 -11.24
C ILE A 127 5.48 -10.43 -12.76
N LYS A 128 6.23 -11.39 -13.32
CA LYS A 128 6.19 -11.66 -14.75
C LYS A 128 5.02 -12.55 -15.15
N ASN A 129 4.72 -13.54 -14.31
CA ASN A 129 3.64 -14.50 -14.53
C ASN A 129 2.74 -14.51 -13.27
N PRO A 130 1.71 -13.63 -13.19
CA PRO A 130 0.82 -13.58 -12.04
C PRO A 130 0.09 -14.92 -11.77
N ASP A 131 -0.21 -15.69 -12.81
CA ASP A 131 -0.90 -16.99 -12.72
C ASP A 131 -0.07 -18.10 -12.06
N ASP A 132 1.22 -17.84 -11.77
CA ASP A 132 2.05 -18.75 -10.95
C ASP A 132 1.66 -18.71 -9.45
N TYR A 133 0.77 -17.79 -9.04
CA TYR A 133 0.40 -17.54 -7.65
C TYR A 133 -1.11 -17.72 -7.43
N ASP A 134 -1.45 -18.45 -6.37
CA ASP A 134 -2.84 -18.63 -5.94
C ASP A 134 -3.43 -17.31 -5.43
N PHE A 135 -2.60 -16.55 -4.66
CA PHE A 135 -2.95 -15.21 -4.19
C PHE A 135 -1.78 -14.23 -4.31
N ILE A 136 -2.14 -12.97 -4.46
CA ILE A 136 -1.22 -11.83 -4.40
C ILE A 136 -1.62 -10.97 -3.20
N ILE A 137 -0.66 -10.67 -2.33
CA ILE A 137 -0.82 -9.80 -1.18
C ILE A 137 -0.05 -8.51 -1.47
N LEU A 138 -0.73 -7.37 -1.44
CA LEU A 138 -0.12 -6.05 -1.50
C LEU A 138 -0.01 -5.51 -0.08
N SER A 139 1.18 -5.09 0.35
CA SER A 139 1.43 -4.52 1.68
C SER A 139 2.49 -3.44 1.64
N ARG A 140 2.49 -2.58 2.66
CA ARG A 140 3.57 -1.62 2.92
C ARG A 140 4.62 -2.25 3.83
N TYR A 141 5.86 -1.72 3.81
CA TYR A 141 6.93 -2.16 4.71
C TYR A 141 6.62 -1.90 6.19
N ASP A 142 5.90 -0.80 6.48
CA ASP A 142 5.59 -0.33 7.81
C ASP A 142 4.24 -0.86 8.35
N ASN A 143 3.68 -1.88 7.74
CA ASN A 143 2.45 -2.52 8.22
C ASN A 143 2.73 -3.48 9.37
N PHE A 144 1.89 -3.41 10.40
CA PHE A 144 1.76 -4.43 11.44
C PHE A 144 0.41 -5.14 11.28
N ILE A 145 0.46 -6.45 11.13
CA ILE A 145 -0.71 -7.31 10.94
C ILE A 145 -1.10 -7.90 12.29
N HIS A 146 -2.26 -7.55 12.81
CA HIS A 146 -2.77 -8.08 14.08
C HIS A 146 -3.38 -9.46 13.93
N ASN A 147 -4.09 -9.67 12.83
CA ASN A 147 -4.71 -10.92 12.45
C ASN A 147 -4.75 -11.02 10.92
N PHE A 148 -4.72 -12.24 10.40
CA PHE A 148 -4.71 -12.48 8.96
C PHE A 148 -5.68 -13.63 8.64
N PRO A 149 -6.49 -13.51 7.58
CA PRO A 149 -7.41 -14.58 7.19
C PRO A 149 -6.66 -15.80 6.67
N ASP A 150 -7.24 -16.97 6.89
CA ASP A 150 -6.74 -18.19 6.26
C ASP A 150 -7.06 -18.19 4.76
N LEU A 151 -6.03 -18.01 3.93
CA LEU A 151 -6.18 -17.96 2.48
C LEU A 151 -6.72 -19.28 1.89
N THR A 152 -6.56 -20.41 2.58
CA THR A 152 -7.08 -21.70 2.09
C THR A 152 -8.60 -21.74 2.06
N SER A 153 -9.25 -20.88 2.83
CA SER A 153 -10.70 -20.72 2.88
C SER A 153 -11.24 -19.62 1.97
N MET A 154 -10.36 -18.90 1.27
CA MET A 154 -10.72 -17.76 0.41
C MET A 154 -10.77 -18.17 -1.05
N SER A 155 -11.54 -17.43 -1.86
CA SER A 155 -11.61 -17.62 -3.31
C SER A 155 -10.76 -16.55 -4.02
N ASP A 156 -9.98 -16.96 -5.02
CA ASP A 156 -9.21 -16.08 -5.90
C ASP A 156 -10.09 -15.25 -6.86
N GLU A 157 -11.40 -15.51 -6.86
CA GLU A 157 -12.39 -14.75 -7.63
C GLU A 157 -12.79 -13.43 -6.99
N TYR A 158 -12.28 -13.12 -5.78
CA TYR A 158 -12.57 -11.88 -5.08
C TYR A 158 -11.32 -11.05 -4.85
N PHE A 159 -11.55 -9.74 -4.79
CA PHE A 159 -10.58 -8.75 -4.35
C PHE A 159 -10.92 -8.35 -2.91
N TYR A 160 -10.05 -8.69 -1.97
CA TYR A 160 -10.29 -8.51 -0.55
C TYR A 160 -9.66 -7.23 -0.03
N ILE A 161 -10.45 -6.46 0.71
CA ILE A 161 -10.04 -5.25 1.41
C ILE A 161 -10.33 -5.37 2.90
N SER A 162 -9.60 -4.61 3.73
CA SER A 162 -9.86 -4.55 5.17
C SER A 162 -11.22 -3.94 5.46
N ASP A 163 -12.02 -4.60 6.31
CA ASP A 163 -13.30 -4.10 6.82
C ASP A 163 -13.14 -2.99 7.87
N HIS A 164 -11.93 -2.76 8.36
CA HIS A 164 -11.60 -1.75 9.36
C HIS A 164 -11.48 -0.33 8.80
N HIS A 165 -11.52 -0.17 7.50
CA HIS A 165 -11.48 1.11 6.83
C HIS A 165 -12.82 1.43 6.17
N PRO A 166 -13.38 2.63 6.38
CA PRO A 166 -14.71 2.99 5.87
C PRO A 166 -14.77 3.16 4.35
N ARG A 167 -13.62 3.08 3.68
CA ARG A 167 -13.46 3.26 2.23
C ARG A 167 -12.44 2.24 1.72
N PHE A 168 -12.05 2.35 0.47
CA PHE A 168 -11.03 1.52 -0.16
C PHE A 168 -9.65 1.81 0.47
N PRO A 169 -9.14 1.00 1.42
CA PRO A 169 -7.93 1.32 2.18
C PRO A 169 -6.67 1.25 1.30
N ASP A 170 -5.58 1.85 1.76
CA ASP A 170 -4.30 1.85 1.05
C ASP A 170 -3.21 0.98 1.71
N LEU A 171 -3.57 0.25 2.76
CA LEU A 171 -2.61 -0.47 3.59
C LEU A 171 -2.29 -1.86 3.06
N MET A 172 -3.32 -2.68 2.83
CA MET A 172 -3.16 -4.06 2.42
C MET A 172 -4.34 -4.54 1.60
N TYR A 173 -4.06 -5.35 0.57
CA TYR A 173 -5.03 -6.07 -0.24
C TYR A 173 -4.63 -7.53 -0.38
N ILE A 174 -5.63 -8.40 -0.58
CA ILE A 174 -5.45 -9.81 -0.94
C ILE A 174 -6.31 -10.08 -2.17
N PHE A 175 -5.74 -10.66 -3.23
CA PHE A 175 -6.48 -10.88 -4.46
C PHE A 175 -5.87 -11.99 -5.32
N GLY A 176 -6.68 -12.61 -6.19
CA GLY A 176 -6.21 -13.55 -7.21
C GLY A 176 -5.48 -12.88 -8.37
N SER A 177 -4.73 -13.65 -9.15
CA SER A 177 -3.87 -13.17 -10.25
C SER A 177 -4.61 -12.28 -11.26
N ARG A 178 -5.87 -12.58 -11.53
CA ARG A 178 -6.72 -11.84 -12.48
C ARG A 178 -6.91 -10.35 -12.14
N PHE A 179 -6.70 -9.98 -10.87
CA PHE A 179 -6.85 -8.60 -10.41
C PHE A 179 -5.55 -7.79 -10.46
N ILE A 180 -4.45 -8.35 -10.92
CA ILE A 180 -3.13 -7.66 -10.91
C ILE A 180 -3.18 -6.33 -11.66
N GLU A 181 -3.93 -6.24 -12.75
CA GLU A 181 -4.05 -5.01 -13.53
C GLU A 181 -4.80 -3.88 -12.80
N THR A 182 -5.58 -4.20 -11.76
CA THR A 182 -6.19 -3.17 -10.92
C THR A 182 -5.14 -2.36 -10.16
N GLN A 183 -3.91 -2.87 -10.04
CA GLN A 183 -2.79 -2.18 -9.43
C GLN A 183 -2.09 -1.20 -10.38
N TYR A 184 -2.39 -1.23 -11.69
CA TYR A 184 -1.83 -0.32 -12.69
C TYR A 184 -2.60 1.02 -12.73
N THR A 185 -2.69 1.65 -11.55
CA THR A 185 -3.50 2.86 -11.36
C THR A 185 -2.77 4.13 -11.78
N TYR A 186 -1.45 4.21 -11.55
CA TYR A 186 -0.66 5.39 -11.88
C TYR A 186 -0.73 5.73 -13.38
N GLY A 187 -0.52 4.75 -14.24
CA GLY A 187 -0.61 4.93 -15.69
C GLY A 187 -2.00 5.29 -16.22
N ARG A 188 -3.02 5.21 -15.36
CA ARG A 188 -4.44 5.47 -15.71
C ARG A 188 -5.01 6.73 -15.04
N MET A 189 -4.24 7.46 -14.24
CA MET A 189 -4.74 8.59 -13.43
C MET A 189 -5.51 9.63 -14.23
N GLU A 190 -4.98 10.05 -15.39
CA GLU A 190 -5.63 11.02 -16.28
C GLU A 190 -7.00 10.51 -16.76
N MET A 191 -7.02 9.29 -17.30
CA MET A 191 -8.25 8.65 -17.78
C MET A 191 -9.29 8.50 -16.67
N LEU A 192 -8.87 8.09 -15.47
CA LEU A 192 -9.76 7.94 -14.32
C LEU A 192 -10.33 9.29 -13.88
N ALA A 193 -9.49 10.34 -13.87
CA ALA A 193 -9.96 11.68 -13.57
C ALA A 193 -10.94 12.18 -14.64
N ASP A 194 -10.66 11.98 -15.93
CA ASP A 194 -11.58 12.38 -16.98
C ASP A 194 -12.95 11.70 -16.86
N LYS A 195 -12.96 10.43 -16.53
CA LYS A 195 -14.18 9.62 -16.49
C LYS A 195 -14.98 9.76 -15.18
N TYR A 196 -14.28 9.81 -14.04
CA TYR A 196 -14.91 9.63 -12.73
C TYR A 196 -14.73 10.79 -11.77
N PHE A 197 -14.05 11.87 -12.16
CA PHE A 197 -13.69 12.94 -11.24
C PHE A 197 -14.88 13.55 -10.47
N HIS A 198 -16.04 13.59 -11.09
CA HIS A 198 -17.30 14.03 -10.47
C HIS A 198 -17.74 13.12 -9.31
N SER A 199 -17.31 11.86 -9.29
CA SER A 199 -17.61 10.87 -8.23
C SER A 199 -16.49 10.75 -7.21
N PHE A 200 -15.34 11.40 -7.40
CA PHE A 200 -14.26 11.38 -6.42
C PHE A 200 -14.71 12.07 -5.13
N TRP A 201 -14.51 11.39 -4.00
CA TRP A 201 -14.73 11.99 -2.68
C TRP A 201 -13.54 12.86 -2.25
N GLU A 202 -12.34 12.55 -2.75
CA GLU A 202 -11.10 13.27 -2.55
C GLU A 202 -10.07 12.82 -3.61
N PRO A 203 -9.03 13.62 -3.92
CA PRO A 203 -8.00 13.23 -4.88
C PRO A 203 -6.89 12.37 -4.22
N SER A 204 -7.29 11.36 -3.45
CA SER A 204 -6.40 10.46 -2.72
C SER A 204 -6.06 9.20 -3.51
N ALA A 205 -5.01 8.50 -3.07
CA ALA A 205 -4.61 7.22 -3.68
C ALA A 205 -5.74 6.19 -3.61
N GLU A 206 -6.46 6.15 -2.48
CA GLU A 206 -7.61 5.27 -2.25
C GLU A 206 -8.72 5.51 -3.27
N CYS A 207 -9.02 6.79 -3.55
CA CYS A 207 -10.05 7.15 -4.50
C CYS A 207 -9.68 6.73 -5.93
N TYR A 208 -8.45 6.99 -6.36
CA TYR A 208 -7.96 6.54 -7.67
C TYR A 208 -7.97 5.01 -7.79
N LYS A 209 -7.53 4.28 -6.76
CA LYS A 209 -7.54 2.80 -6.74
C LYS A 209 -8.96 2.24 -6.80
N TYR A 210 -9.88 2.81 -6.02
CA TYR A 210 -11.29 2.43 -6.07
C TYR A 210 -11.87 2.58 -7.48
N HIS A 211 -11.68 3.74 -8.10
CA HIS A 211 -12.21 3.97 -9.45
C HIS A 211 -11.49 3.14 -10.52
N ASN A 212 -10.21 2.81 -10.33
CA ASN A 212 -9.53 1.89 -11.22
C ASN A 212 -10.09 0.46 -11.09
N PHE A 213 -10.36 0.01 -9.86
CA PHE A 213 -11.05 -1.27 -9.64
C PHE A 213 -12.43 -1.26 -10.31
N MET A 214 -13.28 -0.28 -10.01
CA MET A 214 -14.63 -0.15 -10.59
C MET A 214 -14.65 0.00 -12.11
N ASN A 215 -13.56 0.42 -12.72
CA ASN A 215 -13.44 0.52 -14.17
C ASN A 215 -13.14 -0.83 -14.84
N GLN A 216 -12.67 -1.82 -14.09
CA GLN A 216 -12.20 -3.11 -14.61
C GLN A 216 -13.00 -4.31 -14.09
N CYS A 217 -13.59 -4.18 -12.92
CA CYS A 217 -14.19 -5.25 -12.16
C CYS A 217 -15.64 -4.92 -11.77
N LEU A 218 -16.40 -5.93 -11.38
CA LEU A 218 -17.75 -5.76 -10.85
C LEU A 218 -17.70 -5.41 -9.36
N PRO A 219 -18.62 -4.58 -8.84
CA PRO A 219 -18.70 -4.30 -7.41
C PRO A 219 -18.85 -5.56 -6.54
N SER A 220 -19.49 -6.60 -7.07
CA SER A 220 -19.67 -7.88 -6.39
C SER A 220 -18.38 -8.70 -6.22
N GLU A 221 -17.30 -8.32 -6.91
CA GLU A 221 -15.99 -8.95 -6.77
C GLU A 221 -15.16 -8.31 -5.65
N LEU A 222 -15.60 -7.18 -5.10
CA LEU A 222 -14.98 -6.53 -3.95
C LEU A 222 -15.55 -7.10 -2.66
N PHE A 223 -14.71 -7.71 -1.84
CA PHE A 223 -15.13 -8.39 -0.63
C PHE A 223 -14.42 -7.84 0.62
N PRO A 224 -15.15 -7.29 1.60
CA PRO A 224 -14.57 -6.89 2.87
C PRO A 224 -14.20 -8.13 3.69
N VAL A 225 -13.02 -8.11 4.30
CA VAL A 225 -12.52 -9.18 5.18
C VAL A 225 -11.96 -8.58 6.46
N HIS A 226 -12.06 -9.33 7.55
CA HIS A 226 -11.45 -8.93 8.82
C HIS A 226 -9.92 -9.01 8.71
N LEU A 227 -9.32 -7.86 8.41
CA LEU A 227 -7.88 -7.71 8.21
C LEU A 227 -7.38 -6.46 8.96
N PRO A 228 -7.21 -6.57 10.28
CA PRO A 228 -6.76 -5.47 11.12
C PRO A 228 -5.26 -5.23 10.91
N VAL A 229 -4.94 -4.22 10.11
CA VAL A 229 -3.58 -3.78 9.78
C VAL A 229 -3.37 -2.36 10.26
N ARG A 230 -2.20 -2.06 10.80
CA ARG A 230 -1.79 -0.72 11.21
C ARG A 230 -0.43 -0.35 10.66
N VAL A 231 -0.21 0.95 10.52
CA VAL A 231 1.10 1.49 10.20
C VAL A 231 1.92 1.64 11.49
N VAL A 232 3.12 1.09 11.50
CA VAL A 232 4.09 1.33 12.58
C VAL A 232 4.62 2.76 12.45
N ARG A 233 4.57 3.52 13.56
CA ARG A 233 5.17 4.85 13.68
C ARG A 233 6.33 4.80 14.66
N ASP A 234 7.36 5.61 14.45
CA ASP A 234 8.64 5.55 15.17
C ASP A 234 8.53 5.64 16.69
N ASN A 235 7.53 6.34 17.20
CA ASN A 235 7.36 6.59 18.63
C ASN A 235 6.31 5.71 19.31
N ILE A 236 5.68 4.81 18.58
CA ILE A 236 4.72 3.87 19.17
C ILE A 236 5.42 2.53 19.33
N GLY A 237 6.09 2.36 20.48
CA GLY A 237 6.55 1.04 20.88
C GLY A 237 5.35 0.09 20.94
N TYR A 238 5.37 -0.96 20.13
CA TYR A 238 4.30 -1.96 20.10
C TYR A 238 4.17 -2.81 21.35
N GLY A 239 4.97 -2.55 22.37
CA GLY A 239 4.72 -3.04 23.71
C GLY A 239 3.70 -2.22 24.50
N ASP A 240 3.39 -1.00 24.03
CA ASP A 240 2.41 -0.13 24.68
C ASP A 240 1.08 -0.21 23.94
N THR A 241 0.22 -1.13 24.37
CA THR A 241 -1.15 -1.26 23.91
C THR A 241 -2.06 -0.14 24.42
N SER A 242 -1.58 0.76 25.29
CA SER A 242 -2.37 1.83 25.91
C SER A 242 -2.89 2.85 24.90
N ASN A 243 -2.26 2.99 23.73
CA ASN A 243 -2.69 3.86 22.63
C ASN A 243 -3.55 3.16 21.58
N LEU A 244 -3.87 1.87 21.76
CA LEU A 244 -4.84 1.20 20.90
C LEU A 244 -6.24 1.73 21.25
N PRO A 245 -7.09 2.10 20.26
CA PRO A 245 -8.50 2.34 20.53
C PRO A 245 -9.09 1.16 21.29
N HIS A 246 -9.93 1.44 22.29
CA HIS A 246 -10.48 0.43 23.22
C HIS A 246 -11.15 -0.76 22.52
N GLU A 247 -11.71 -0.52 21.34
CA GLU A 247 -12.34 -1.53 20.46
C GLU A 247 -11.36 -2.58 19.94
N TYR A 248 -10.05 -2.29 19.87
CA TYR A 248 -9.02 -3.25 19.44
C TYR A 248 -8.46 -4.11 20.57
N LEU A 249 -8.62 -3.65 21.83
CA LEU A 249 -8.18 -4.42 23.01
C LEU A 249 -9.15 -5.57 23.34
N MET A 250 -10.40 -5.45 22.92
CA MET A 250 -11.43 -6.46 23.19
C MET A 250 -11.32 -7.71 22.32
N ASN A 251 -10.53 -7.67 21.23
CA ASN A 251 -10.38 -8.78 20.28
C ASN A 251 -9.03 -9.52 20.40
N ILE A 252 -8.24 -9.25 21.46
CA ILE A 252 -6.93 -9.89 21.70
C ILE A 252 -7.00 -11.01 22.77
N GLN A 253 -8.19 -11.38 23.22
CA GLN A 253 -8.39 -12.49 24.17
C GLN A 253 -8.69 -13.79 23.45
#